data_b6088f97a54b6bc738bcbb1483334abb
#
_entry.id   b6088f97a54b6bc738bcbb1483334abb
#
_cell.length_a   1.000
_cell.length_b   1.000
_cell.length_c   1.000
_cell.angle_alpha   90.00
_cell.angle_beta   90.00
_cell.angle_gamma   90.00
#
_symmetry.space_group_name_H-M   'P 1'
#
loop_
_entity.id
_entity.type
_entity.pdbx_description
1 polymer ?
#
loop_
_entity_poly.entity_id
_entity_poly.type
_entity_poly.pdbx_seq_one_letter_code
_entity_poly.pdbx_strand_id
1 'polypeptide(L)'
;MSTVTTQPTEKKRKFMLAAITLAFIAAGIAYAAYYEIVLSKIQETDNAYVGGNLVNISSQVTGNVTEIRADETQMVQAGAPLIQLDAADADIALQQADARLGAAVRQQRQRYADVAQYDANVALRKLQLKNAEDDLARRKPLAADHTVSGEEVAHARQAVDDARAAIAVAVKQEEAAKAGVSGVAVAQHPSVQAAKADYVQAWLAARRNTILAPVSGYVAKRSVQIGARATPGTSLMSIVPLDQLWVDANFKESELKNIRVGQPAKVEADMYGSKVEFHGRVVGLSAGTGSAFSLLPAQNASGNWIKVVQRLPVRIALDAKELKEHPLRIGLSTTVSVDVSKTDGPVLGAAMPQTPVYTTQALTQPLQQAGGAADAIIAHNL
;
A
#
# COMPACT_ATOMS: atom_id res chain seq x y z
N MET A 1 -38.86 -77.50 51.99
CA MET A 1 -37.51 -77.35 51.41
C MET A 1 -36.99 -75.95 51.76
N SER A 2 -36.14 -75.88 52.77
CA SER A 2 -35.59 -74.66 53.32
C SER A 2 -34.32 -74.31 52.57
N THR A 3 -34.28 -73.27 51.85
CA THR A 3 -33.06 -72.76 51.16
C THR A 3 -32.18 -72.08 52.20
N VAL A 4 -31.06 -72.74 52.53
CA VAL A 4 -30.02 -72.20 53.39
C VAL A 4 -29.23 -71.14 52.55
N THR A 5 -29.46 -69.89 52.88
CA THR A 5 -28.66 -68.77 52.32
C THR A 5 -27.37 -68.66 53.13
N THR A 6 -26.28 -69.18 52.61
CA THR A 6 -24.94 -69.04 53.20
C THR A 6 -24.48 -67.60 53.17
N GLN A 7 -24.46 -66.92 54.33
CA GLN A 7 -23.83 -65.61 54.48
C GLN A 7 -22.31 -65.74 54.34
N PRO A 8 -21.65 -64.87 53.55
CA PRO A 8 -20.20 -64.91 53.46
C PRO A 8 -19.56 -64.49 54.77
N THR A 9 -18.55 -65.27 55.19
CA THR A 9 -17.82 -65.09 56.46
C THR A 9 -17.26 -63.65 56.55
N GLU A 10 -17.38 -62.98 57.71
CA GLU A 10 -16.95 -61.56 57.93
C GLU A 10 -15.54 -61.24 57.43
N LYS A 11 -14.63 -62.19 57.47
CA LYS A 11 -13.26 -62.03 56.92
C LYS A 11 -13.23 -61.84 55.41
N LYS A 12 -14.06 -62.55 54.63
CA LYS A 12 -14.15 -62.40 53.17
C LYS A 12 -14.77 -61.06 52.81
N ARG A 13 -15.73 -60.56 53.59
CA ARG A 13 -16.36 -59.26 53.40
C ARG A 13 -15.39 -58.10 53.68
N LYS A 14 -14.59 -58.21 54.78
CA LYS A 14 -13.53 -57.16 55.07
C LYS A 14 -12.41 -57.18 54.02
N PHE A 15 -12.00 -58.36 53.54
CA PHE A 15 -11.00 -58.46 52.46
C PHE A 15 -11.51 -57.90 51.13
N MET A 16 -12.79 -58.15 50.76
CA MET A 16 -13.40 -57.67 49.57
C MET A 16 -13.57 -56.13 49.64
N LEU A 17 -13.96 -55.59 50.80
CA LEU A 17 -14.01 -54.16 51.04
C LEU A 17 -12.61 -53.51 50.94
N ALA A 18 -11.59 -54.07 51.51
CA ALA A 18 -10.21 -53.62 51.44
C ALA A 18 -9.68 -53.67 50.00
N ALA A 19 -9.98 -54.73 49.22
CA ALA A 19 -9.62 -54.83 47.82
C ALA A 19 -10.31 -53.72 46.93
N ILE A 20 -11.61 -53.47 47.19
CA ILE A 20 -12.35 -52.42 46.50
C ILE A 20 -11.76 -51.01 46.84
N THR A 21 -11.48 -50.76 48.13
CA THR A 21 -10.87 -49.51 48.57
C THR A 21 -9.49 -49.27 47.91
N LEU A 22 -8.66 -50.34 47.84
CA LEU A 22 -7.35 -50.28 47.20
C LEU A 22 -7.48 -50.02 45.69
N ALA A 23 -8.46 -50.62 45.02
CA ALA A 23 -8.74 -50.37 43.61
C ALA A 23 -9.16 -48.92 43.34
N PHE A 24 -10.00 -48.34 44.20
CA PHE A 24 -10.37 -46.94 44.11
C PHE A 24 -9.18 -45.99 44.36
N ILE A 25 -8.31 -46.31 45.31
CA ILE A 25 -7.10 -45.53 45.56
C ILE A 25 -6.15 -45.64 44.36
N ALA A 26 -5.94 -46.83 43.81
CA ALA A 26 -5.11 -47.04 42.63
C ALA A 26 -5.68 -46.30 41.39
N ALA A 27 -7.00 -46.34 41.17
CA ALA A 27 -7.67 -45.59 40.11
C ALA A 27 -7.55 -44.08 40.32
N GLY A 28 -7.67 -43.59 41.58
CA GLY A 28 -7.46 -42.19 41.93
C GLY A 28 -6.03 -41.70 41.65
N ILE A 29 -5.03 -42.52 42.01
CA ILE A 29 -3.61 -42.21 41.73
C ILE A 29 -3.34 -42.22 40.22
N ALA A 30 -3.88 -43.19 39.50
CA ALA A 30 -3.74 -43.25 38.03
C ALA A 30 -4.40 -42.05 37.35
N TYR A 31 -5.58 -41.63 37.80
CA TYR A 31 -6.25 -40.45 37.31
C TYR A 31 -5.48 -39.16 37.64
N ALA A 32 -4.97 -39.03 38.86
CA ALA A 32 -4.14 -37.88 39.26
C ALA A 32 -2.85 -37.79 38.41
N ALA A 33 -2.19 -38.94 38.17
CA ALA A 33 -1.02 -39.03 37.32
C ALA A 33 -1.38 -38.65 35.84
N TYR A 34 -2.49 -39.16 35.34
CA TYR A 34 -2.98 -38.82 33.99
C TYR A 34 -3.31 -37.33 33.87
N TYR A 35 -3.96 -36.75 34.89
CA TYR A 35 -4.26 -35.34 34.95
C TYR A 35 -2.99 -34.50 34.90
N GLU A 36 -1.98 -34.81 35.72
CA GLU A 36 -0.73 -34.03 35.81
C GLU A 36 0.13 -34.17 34.55
N ILE A 37 0.17 -35.37 33.92
CA ILE A 37 1.02 -35.66 32.77
C ILE A 37 0.39 -35.18 31.46
N VAL A 38 -0.92 -35.21 31.31
CA VAL A 38 -1.62 -34.98 30.03
C VAL A 38 -2.53 -33.75 30.09
N LEU A 39 -3.52 -33.74 31.00
CA LEU A 39 -4.52 -32.70 31.01
C LEU A 39 -3.99 -31.32 31.45
N SER A 40 -3.07 -31.27 32.42
CA SER A 40 -2.49 -30.02 32.90
C SER A 40 -1.63 -29.30 31.85
N LYS A 41 -1.20 -30.03 30.81
CA LYS A 41 -0.36 -29.53 29.74
C LYS A 41 -1.13 -28.95 28.54
N ILE A 42 -2.45 -29.01 28.56
CA ILE A 42 -3.30 -28.47 27.51
C ILE A 42 -4.17 -27.39 28.13
N GLN A 43 -4.16 -26.20 27.50
CA GLN A 43 -5.11 -25.12 27.81
C GLN A 43 -6.10 -25.04 26.68
N GLU A 44 -7.39 -25.16 27.01
CA GLU A 44 -8.46 -25.17 26.02
C GLU A 44 -9.47 -24.07 26.26
N THR A 45 -9.97 -23.49 25.16
CA THR A 45 -11.07 -22.51 25.20
C THR A 45 -12.00 -22.70 24.02
N ASP A 46 -13.29 -22.63 24.29
CA ASP A 46 -14.41 -22.60 23.34
C ASP A 46 -14.79 -21.16 22.92
N ASN A 47 -14.21 -20.17 23.59
CA ASN A 47 -14.45 -18.75 23.29
C ASN A 47 -13.36 -18.27 22.34
N ALA A 48 -13.37 -18.76 21.12
CA ALA A 48 -12.42 -18.42 20.08
C ALA A 48 -13.13 -18.18 18.76
N TYR A 49 -12.66 -17.20 18.00
CA TYR A 49 -13.27 -16.78 16.75
C TYR A 49 -12.23 -16.61 15.66
N VAL A 50 -12.60 -16.98 14.43
CA VAL A 50 -11.76 -16.73 13.26
C VAL A 50 -11.69 -15.24 12.98
N GLY A 51 -10.50 -14.67 13.05
CA GLY A 51 -10.17 -13.31 12.68
C GLY A 51 -9.53 -13.23 11.28
N GLY A 52 -9.49 -12.05 10.70
CA GLY A 52 -8.85 -11.83 9.40
C GLY A 52 -8.80 -10.35 9.06
N ASN A 53 -8.02 -10.03 8.03
CA ASN A 53 -7.95 -8.67 7.52
C ASN A 53 -9.19 -8.33 6.68
N LEU A 54 -9.86 -7.24 7.02
CA LEU A 54 -10.94 -6.67 6.23
C LEU A 54 -10.37 -5.48 5.45
N VAL A 55 -10.08 -5.68 4.17
CA VAL A 55 -9.52 -4.65 3.30
C VAL A 55 -10.64 -3.83 2.68
N ASN A 56 -10.82 -2.61 3.17
CA ASN A 56 -11.83 -1.69 2.67
C ASN A 56 -11.34 -1.01 1.38
N ILE A 57 -12.13 -1.12 0.32
CA ILE A 57 -11.89 -0.49 -0.97
C ILE A 57 -12.65 0.84 -0.99
N SER A 58 -11.94 1.93 -1.18
CA SER A 58 -12.52 3.28 -1.29
C SER A 58 -12.14 3.94 -2.61
N SER A 59 -12.97 4.88 -3.06
CA SER A 59 -12.63 5.72 -4.21
C SER A 59 -11.52 6.71 -3.85
N GLN A 60 -10.65 7.01 -4.82
CA GLN A 60 -9.65 8.09 -4.76
C GLN A 60 -10.10 9.34 -5.53
N VAL A 61 -11.14 9.20 -6.36
CA VAL A 61 -11.69 10.28 -7.20
C VAL A 61 -13.20 10.37 -7.02
N THR A 62 -13.78 11.50 -7.42
CA THR A 62 -15.24 11.65 -7.43
C THR A 62 -15.78 11.24 -8.80
N GLY A 63 -16.84 10.44 -8.80
CA GLY A 63 -17.54 10.03 -10.03
C GLY A 63 -18.77 9.21 -9.73
N ASN A 64 -19.66 9.07 -10.72
CA ASN A 64 -20.83 8.19 -10.61
C ASN A 64 -20.42 6.76 -10.99
N VAL A 65 -20.96 5.77 -10.28
CA VAL A 65 -20.69 4.36 -10.58
C VAL A 65 -21.46 3.96 -11.82
N THR A 66 -20.72 3.54 -12.86
CA THR A 66 -21.30 3.08 -14.14
C THR A 66 -21.34 1.56 -14.24
N GLU A 67 -20.37 0.86 -13.63
CA GLU A 67 -20.28 -0.59 -13.69
C GLU A 67 -19.74 -1.17 -12.38
N ILE A 68 -20.29 -2.31 -11.96
CA ILE A 68 -19.81 -3.12 -10.83
C ILE A 68 -19.50 -4.51 -11.39
N ARG A 69 -18.23 -4.95 -11.30
CA ARG A 69 -17.74 -6.20 -11.89
C ARG A 69 -17.66 -7.35 -10.92
N ALA A 70 -17.71 -7.07 -9.64
CA ALA A 70 -17.66 -8.08 -8.59
C ALA A 70 -18.75 -7.85 -7.56
N ASP A 71 -19.41 -8.91 -7.14
CA ASP A 71 -20.44 -8.88 -6.10
C ASP A 71 -20.05 -9.72 -4.89
N GLU A 72 -20.84 -9.63 -3.83
CA GLU A 72 -20.61 -10.37 -2.58
C GLU A 72 -20.44 -11.86 -2.85
N THR A 73 -19.62 -12.51 -2.05
CA THR A 73 -19.26 -13.94 -2.14
C THR A 73 -18.38 -14.34 -3.32
N GLN A 74 -18.05 -13.45 -4.24
CA GLN A 74 -17.16 -13.74 -5.36
C GLN A 74 -15.69 -13.58 -4.99
N MET A 75 -14.85 -14.44 -5.57
CA MET A 75 -13.40 -14.34 -5.47
C MET A 75 -12.86 -13.35 -6.49
N VAL A 76 -11.97 -12.46 -6.04
CA VAL A 76 -11.28 -11.50 -6.90
C VAL A 76 -9.76 -11.65 -6.73
N GLN A 77 -9.03 -11.34 -7.80
CA GLN A 77 -7.56 -11.34 -7.78
C GLN A 77 -7.03 -9.92 -7.60
N ALA A 78 -5.86 -9.78 -6.98
CA ALA A 78 -5.18 -8.50 -6.89
C ALA A 78 -4.96 -7.88 -8.28
N GLY A 79 -5.30 -6.60 -8.44
CA GLY A 79 -5.25 -5.90 -9.72
C GLY A 79 -6.48 -6.07 -10.61
N ALA A 80 -7.45 -6.93 -10.25
CA ALA A 80 -8.70 -7.06 -11.01
C ALA A 80 -9.56 -5.79 -10.88
N PRO A 81 -10.22 -5.33 -11.95
CA PRO A 81 -11.15 -4.21 -11.89
C PRO A 81 -12.43 -4.63 -11.16
N LEU A 82 -12.80 -3.85 -10.13
CA LEU A 82 -13.98 -4.11 -9.31
C LEU A 82 -15.15 -3.19 -9.66
N ILE A 83 -14.87 -1.91 -9.81
CA ILE A 83 -15.88 -0.87 -10.03
C ILE A 83 -15.34 0.10 -11.06
N GLN A 84 -16.21 0.52 -11.99
CA GLN A 84 -15.93 1.57 -12.95
C GLN A 84 -16.75 2.80 -12.58
N LEU A 85 -16.09 3.93 -12.49
CA LEU A 85 -16.71 5.24 -12.39
C LEU A 85 -16.82 5.88 -13.76
N ASP A 86 -17.71 6.83 -13.92
CA ASP A 86 -17.80 7.69 -15.11
C ASP A 86 -16.49 8.45 -15.29
N ALA A 87 -15.85 8.25 -16.42
CA ALA A 87 -14.53 8.82 -16.73
C ALA A 87 -14.63 10.04 -17.67
N ALA A 88 -15.82 10.47 -18.12
CA ALA A 88 -15.97 11.49 -19.15
C ALA A 88 -15.21 12.79 -18.82
N ASP A 89 -15.37 13.31 -17.61
CA ASP A 89 -14.69 14.54 -17.18
C ASP A 89 -13.16 14.35 -17.08
N ALA A 90 -12.74 13.18 -16.60
CA ALA A 90 -11.31 12.86 -16.46
C ALA A 90 -10.63 12.65 -17.82
N ASP A 91 -11.33 12.04 -18.79
CA ASP A 91 -10.83 11.87 -20.15
C ASP A 91 -10.71 13.20 -20.89
N ILE A 92 -11.68 14.11 -20.72
CA ILE A 92 -11.60 15.48 -21.25
C ILE A 92 -10.41 16.22 -20.63
N ALA A 93 -10.23 16.12 -19.32
CA ALA A 93 -9.09 16.76 -18.63
C ALA A 93 -7.75 16.21 -19.13
N LEU A 94 -7.67 14.90 -19.37
CA LEU A 94 -6.49 14.24 -19.93
C LEU A 94 -6.18 14.74 -21.35
N GLN A 95 -7.18 14.82 -22.23
CA GLN A 95 -7.01 15.37 -23.57
C GLN A 95 -6.54 16.84 -23.57
N GLN A 96 -7.08 17.64 -22.65
CA GLN A 96 -6.63 19.02 -22.47
C GLN A 96 -5.16 19.10 -22.01
N ALA A 97 -4.77 18.25 -21.06
CA ALA A 97 -3.40 18.19 -20.56
C ALA A 97 -2.42 17.71 -21.64
N ASP A 98 -2.82 16.74 -22.47
CA ASP A 98 -2.07 16.29 -23.65
C ASP A 98 -1.80 17.45 -24.63
N ALA A 99 -2.86 18.15 -25.02
CA ALA A 99 -2.75 19.30 -25.91
C ALA A 99 -1.85 20.41 -25.35
N ARG A 100 -1.94 20.68 -24.03
CA ARG A 100 -1.08 21.68 -23.34
C ARG A 100 0.38 21.24 -23.32
N LEU A 101 0.66 19.97 -23.06
CA LEU A 101 2.02 19.44 -23.08
C LEU A 101 2.64 19.56 -24.49
N GLY A 102 1.92 19.12 -25.53
CA GLY A 102 2.37 19.28 -26.92
C GLY A 102 2.60 20.75 -27.31
N ALA A 103 1.70 21.64 -26.90
CA ALA A 103 1.86 23.09 -27.14
C ALA A 103 3.10 23.66 -26.42
N ALA A 104 3.35 23.27 -25.16
CA ALA A 104 4.53 23.72 -24.42
C ALA A 104 5.83 23.29 -25.08
N VAL A 105 5.91 22.07 -25.60
CA VAL A 105 7.07 21.55 -26.34
C VAL A 105 7.30 22.38 -27.62
N ARG A 106 6.25 22.58 -28.46
CA ARG A 106 6.35 23.34 -29.70
C ARG A 106 6.71 24.81 -29.44
N GLN A 107 6.14 25.43 -28.40
CA GLN A 107 6.48 26.78 -28.01
C GLN A 107 7.95 26.91 -27.61
N GLN A 108 8.45 25.91 -26.86
CA GLN A 108 9.86 25.93 -26.46
C GLN A 108 10.80 25.69 -27.65
N ARG A 109 10.45 24.80 -28.59
CA ARG A 109 11.18 24.65 -29.87
C ARG A 109 11.27 25.95 -30.63
N GLN A 110 10.16 26.71 -30.70
CA GLN A 110 10.17 28.01 -31.37
C GLN A 110 11.17 28.97 -30.73
N ARG A 111 11.25 29.05 -29.40
CA ARG A 111 12.23 29.89 -28.71
C ARG A 111 13.68 29.47 -29.01
N TYR A 112 13.97 28.17 -29.14
CA TYR A 112 15.30 27.72 -29.58
C TYR A 112 15.60 28.11 -31.04
N ALA A 113 14.62 28.05 -31.91
CA ALA A 113 14.76 28.55 -33.29
C ALA A 113 15.01 30.07 -33.34
N ASP A 114 14.31 30.85 -32.50
CA ASP A 114 14.54 32.26 -32.37
C ASP A 114 15.97 32.57 -31.91
N VAL A 115 16.53 31.82 -30.95
CA VAL A 115 17.94 31.97 -30.54
C VAL A 115 18.87 31.70 -31.72
N ALA A 116 18.65 30.64 -32.50
CA ALA A 116 19.46 30.34 -33.67
C ALA A 116 19.38 31.47 -34.73
N GLN A 117 18.23 32.11 -34.89
CA GLN A 117 18.05 33.25 -35.77
C GLN A 117 18.87 34.48 -35.28
N TYR A 118 18.85 34.78 -33.98
CA TYR A 118 19.65 35.87 -33.42
C TYR A 118 21.16 35.56 -33.50
N ASP A 119 21.62 34.35 -33.29
CA ASP A 119 23.00 33.91 -33.49
C ASP A 119 23.45 34.20 -34.95
N ALA A 120 22.62 33.84 -35.94
CA ALA A 120 22.88 34.08 -37.33
C ALA A 120 22.95 35.63 -37.66
N ASN A 121 22.07 36.40 -37.01
CA ASN A 121 22.10 37.88 -37.17
C ASN A 121 23.40 38.46 -36.60
N VAL A 122 23.85 38.02 -35.42
CA VAL A 122 25.16 38.45 -34.86
C VAL A 122 26.31 38.10 -35.82
N ALA A 123 26.30 36.90 -36.41
CA ALA A 123 27.30 36.48 -37.39
C ALA A 123 27.30 37.42 -38.63
N LEU A 124 26.11 37.76 -39.14
CA LEU A 124 25.96 38.72 -40.26
C LEU A 124 26.55 40.10 -39.92
N ARG A 125 26.23 40.65 -38.73
CA ARG A 125 26.74 41.97 -38.28
C ARG A 125 28.26 41.94 -38.10
N LYS A 126 28.85 40.83 -37.60
CA LYS A 126 30.32 40.66 -37.54
C LYS A 126 30.97 40.70 -38.92
N LEU A 127 30.36 40.09 -39.94
CA LEU A 127 30.85 40.17 -41.31
C LEU A 127 30.77 41.60 -41.87
N GLN A 128 29.67 42.32 -41.59
CA GLN A 128 29.54 43.71 -41.99
C GLN A 128 30.61 44.63 -41.38
N LEU A 129 30.90 44.45 -40.07
CA LEU A 129 32.01 45.14 -39.40
C LEU A 129 33.35 44.86 -40.08
N LYS A 130 33.66 43.57 -40.33
CA LYS A 130 34.89 43.19 -41.01
C LYS A 130 35.04 43.89 -42.36
N ASN A 131 33.98 43.93 -43.17
CA ASN A 131 33.99 44.61 -44.46
C ASN A 131 34.22 46.10 -44.30
N ALA A 132 33.62 46.76 -43.31
CA ALA A 132 33.85 48.17 -43.02
C ALA A 132 35.29 48.46 -42.55
N GLU A 133 35.86 47.59 -41.71
CA GLU A 133 37.24 47.67 -41.23
C GLU A 133 38.26 47.44 -42.39
N ASP A 134 38.00 46.47 -43.27
CA ASP A 134 38.83 46.23 -44.47
C ASP A 134 38.79 47.42 -45.45
N ASP A 135 37.61 48.08 -45.59
CA ASP A 135 37.48 49.31 -46.43
C ASP A 135 38.25 50.49 -45.84
N LEU A 136 38.11 50.75 -44.55
CA LEU A 136 38.87 51.72 -43.80
C LEU A 136 40.39 51.45 -43.92
N ALA A 137 40.81 50.23 -43.76
CA ALA A 137 42.23 49.82 -43.87
C ALA A 137 42.82 50.13 -45.29
N ARG A 138 42.01 49.86 -46.31
CA ARG A 138 42.43 50.24 -47.70
C ARG A 138 42.50 51.72 -47.95
N ARG A 139 41.55 52.56 -47.47
CA ARG A 139 41.50 53.98 -47.68
C ARG A 139 42.55 54.77 -46.89
N LYS A 140 42.88 54.30 -45.68
CA LYS A 140 43.78 55.01 -44.76
C LYS A 140 45.18 55.34 -45.38
N PRO A 141 45.91 54.40 -46.06
CA PRO A 141 47.17 54.66 -46.69
C PRO A 141 46.99 55.60 -47.91
N LEU A 142 45.89 55.45 -48.69
CA LEU A 142 45.64 56.27 -49.88
C LEU A 142 45.36 57.74 -49.54
N ALA A 143 44.89 58.09 -48.36
CA ALA A 143 44.75 59.43 -47.85
C ALA A 143 46.09 60.14 -47.52
N ALA A 144 47.10 59.30 -47.10
CA ALA A 144 48.45 59.87 -46.92
C ALA A 144 49.12 60.30 -48.23
N ASP A 145 48.76 59.59 -49.30
CA ASP A 145 49.25 59.90 -50.67
C ASP A 145 48.39 60.94 -51.43
N HIS A 146 47.43 61.62 -50.70
CA HIS A 146 46.49 62.60 -51.25
C HIS A 146 45.59 62.06 -52.39
N THR A 147 45.46 60.74 -52.57
CA THR A 147 44.65 60.11 -53.61
C THR A 147 43.18 60.01 -53.23
N VAL A 148 42.85 60.08 -51.90
CA VAL A 148 41.52 60.01 -51.31
C VAL A 148 41.35 61.27 -50.39
N SER A 149 40.14 61.80 -50.30
CA SER A 149 39.88 62.97 -49.42
C SER A 149 39.86 62.56 -47.93
N GLY A 150 40.25 63.45 -47.04
CA GLY A 150 40.10 63.24 -45.58
C GLY A 150 38.66 62.96 -45.13
N GLU A 151 37.70 63.46 -45.83
CA GLU A 151 36.26 63.28 -45.62
C GLU A 151 35.86 61.84 -45.91
N GLU A 152 36.36 61.20 -46.97
CA GLU A 152 36.12 59.80 -47.31
C GLU A 152 36.69 58.85 -46.25
N VAL A 153 37.84 59.14 -45.64
CA VAL A 153 38.38 58.36 -44.49
C VAL A 153 37.51 58.55 -43.21
N ALA A 154 37.00 59.81 -43.01
CA ALA A 154 36.10 60.06 -41.88
C ALA A 154 34.80 59.29 -42.05
N HIS A 155 34.21 59.23 -43.23
CA HIS A 155 33.03 58.40 -43.52
C HIS A 155 33.27 56.90 -43.32
N ALA A 156 34.42 56.40 -43.80
CA ALA A 156 34.77 54.99 -43.58
C ALA A 156 34.97 54.64 -42.10
N ARG A 157 35.52 55.58 -41.29
CA ARG A 157 35.62 55.43 -39.84
C ARG A 157 34.23 55.39 -39.18
N GLN A 158 33.34 56.32 -39.56
CA GLN A 158 31.97 56.33 -39.07
C GLN A 158 31.24 55.07 -39.41
N ALA A 159 31.41 54.50 -40.63
CA ALA A 159 30.82 53.22 -41.00
C ALA A 159 31.31 51.99 -40.08
N VAL A 160 32.56 52.03 -39.63
CA VAL A 160 33.08 51.05 -38.65
C VAL A 160 32.42 51.23 -37.29
N ASP A 161 32.28 52.51 -36.83
CA ASP A 161 31.65 52.75 -35.52
C ASP A 161 30.16 52.40 -35.54
N ASP A 162 29.44 52.68 -36.63
CA ASP A 162 28.05 52.28 -36.83
C ASP A 162 27.90 50.74 -36.85
N ALA A 163 28.81 50.05 -37.53
CA ALA A 163 28.81 48.58 -37.56
C ALA A 163 29.10 47.96 -36.16
N ARG A 164 29.98 48.58 -35.36
CA ARG A 164 30.24 48.16 -33.98
C ARG A 164 28.99 48.36 -33.10
N ALA A 165 28.32 49.48 -33.21
CA ALA A 165 27.09 49.71 -32.49
C ALA A 165 25.98 48.70 -32.87
N ALA A 166 25.88 48.39 -34.19
CA ALA A 166 24.94 47.37 -34.67
C ALA A 166 25.20 45.98 -34.10
N ILE A 167 26.49 45.56 -33.97
CA ILE A 167 26.85 44.30 -33.29
C ILE A 167 26.42 44.33 -31.82
N ALA A 168 26.70 45.42 -31.10
CA ALA A 168 26.34 45.53 -29.69
C ALA A 168 24.84 45.33 -29.46
N VAL A 169 23.99 45.92 -30.34
CA VAL A 169 22.53 45.69 -30.29
C VAL A 169 22.17 44.24 -30.59
N ALA A 170 22.75 43.65 -31.65
CA ALA A 170 22.45 42.26 -32.02
C ALA A 170 22.85 41.26 -30.93
N VAL A 171 24.00 41.46 -30.27
CA VAL A 171 24.44 40.65 -29.13
C VAL A 171 23.49 40.75 -27.95
N LYS A 172 22.97 41.96 -27.65
CA LYS A 172 21.98 42.12 -26.56
C LYS A 172 20.65 41.43 -26.86
N GLN A 173 20.23 41.42 -28.13
CA GLN A 173 19.04 40.67 -28.57
C GLN A 173 19.24 39.15 -28.42
N GLU A 174 20.41 38.65 -28.83
CA GLU A 174 20.80 37.26 -28.68
C GLU A 174 20.83 36.86 -27.19
N GLU A 175 21.50 37.64 -26.33
CA GLU A 175 21.55 37.39 -24.87
C GLU A 175 20.14 37.34 -24.25
N ALA A 176 19.24 38.26 -24.64
CA ALA A 176 17.86 38.24 -24.15
C ALA A 176 17.09 37.00 -24.60
N ALA A 177 17.28 36.55 -25.85
CA ALA A 177 16.66 35.31 -26.34
C ALA A 177 17.23 34.07 -25.63
N LYS A 178 18.56 34.02 -25.43
CA LYS A 178 19.22 32.92 -24.69
C LYS A 178 18.76 32.83 -23.25
N ALA A 179 18.50 33.94 -22.58
CA ALA A 179 17.95 33.95 -21.23
C ALA A 179 16.57 33.26 -21.14
N GLY A 180 15.77 33.31 -22.21
CA GLY A 180 14.46 32.68 -22.30
C GLY A 180 14.48 31.17 -22.44
N VAL A 181 15.63 30.57 -22.84
CA VAL A 181 15.76 29.11 -23.01
C VAL A 181 16.56 28.43 -21.90
N SER A 182 17.17 29.19 -20.99
CA SER A 182 17.88 28.72 -19.79
C SER A 182 19.02 27.71 -20.04
N GLY A 183 19.45 27.51 -21.28
CA GLY A 183 20.56 26.62 -21.64
C GLY A 183 20.33 25.13 -21.41
N VAL A 184 19.09 24.68 -21.18
CA VAL A 184 18.72 23.28 -20.97
C VAL A 184 17.99 22.71 -22.20
N ALA A 185 18.01 21.41 -22.41
CA ALA A 185 17.27 20.78 -23.51
C ALA A 185 15.76 21.09 -23.44
N VAL A 186 15.06 21.16 -24.58
CA VAL A 186 13.62 21.45 -24.66
C VAL A 186 12.80 20.58 -23.71
N ALA A 187 13.07 19.26 -23.70
CA ALA A 187 12.39 18.33 -22.82
C ALA A 187 12.60 18.60 -21.32
N GLN A 188 13.71 19.21 -20.94
CA GLN A 188 14.07 19.50 -19.55
C GLN A 188 13.70 20.94 -19.13
N HIS A 189 13.19 21.72 -20.05
CA HIS A 189 12.81 23.09 -19.74
C HIS A 189 11.68 23.14 -18.69
N PRO A 190 11.74 24.05 -17.69
CA PRO A 190 10.75 24.11 -16.61
C PRO A 190 9.30 24.17 -17.06
N SER A 191 8.99 24.90 -18.14
CA SER A 191 7.63 25.00 -18.67
C SER A 191 7.12 23.67 -19.25
N VAL A 192 8.00 22.88 -19.89
CA VAL A 192 7.67 21.54 -20.39
C VAL A 192 7.49 20.56 -19.23
N GLN A 193 8.37 20.64 -18.23
CA GLN A 193 8.25 19.78 -17.03
C GLN A 193 6.99 20.09 -16.21
N ALA A 194 6.57 21.36 -16.12
CA ALA A 194 5.30 21.72 -15.48
C ALA A 194 4.10 21.11 -16.26
N ALA A 195 4.07 21.28 -17.58
CA ALA A 195 3.02 20.70 -18.42
C ALA A 195 3.04 19.14 -18.38
N LYS A 196 4.22 18.52 -18.27
CA LYS A 196 4.37 17.08 -18.05
C LYS A 196 3.75 16.64 -16.71
N ALA A 197 3.99 17.40 -15.65
CA ALA A 197 3.40 17.10 -14.33
C ALA A 197 1.87 17.21 -14.37
N ASP A 198 1.31 18.24 -15.03
CA ASP A 198 -0.13 18.39 -15.22
C ASP A 198 -0.73 17.20 -16.01
N TYR A 199 -0.05 16.76 -17.08
CA TYR A 199 -0.45 15.58 -17.83
C TYR A 199 -0.45 14.32 -16.98
N VAL A 200 0.62 14.06 -16.22
CA VAL A 200 0.71 12.91 -15.32
C VAL A 200 -0.41 12.92 -14.29
N GLN A 201 -0.73 14.08 -13.74
CA GLN A 201 -1.85 14.23 -12.79
C GLN A 201 -3.20 13.89 -13.44
N ALA A 202 -3.49 14.40 -14.62
CA ALA A 202 -4.71 14.12 -15.36
C ALA A 202 -4.80 12.64 -15.76
N TRP A 203 -3.69 12.05 -16.19
CA TRP A 203 -3.60 10.63 -16.53
C TRP A 203 -3.89 9.72 -15.32
N LEU A 204 -3.34 10.04 -14.16
CA LEU A 204 -3.62 9.30 -12.92
C LEU A 204 -5.09 9.45 -12.51
N ALA A 205 -5.68 10.65 -12.66
CA ALA A 205 -7.10 10.88 -12.37
C ALA A 205 -7.99 10.01 -13.27
N ALA A 206 -7.71 9.95 -14.58
CA ALA A 206 -8.44 9.10 -15.52
C ALA A 206 -8.33 7.60 -15.17
N ARG A 207 -7.14 7.13 -14.80
CA ARG A 207 -6.94 5.73 -14.40
C ARG A 207 -7.62 5.36 -13.08
N ARG A 208 -7.72 6.29 -12.14
CA ARG A 208 -8.38 6.08 -10.85
C ARG A 208 -9.89 5.93 -10.92
N ASN A 209 -10.51 6.21 -12.07
CA ASN A 209 -11.92 5.90 -12.31
C ASN A 209 -12.18 4.39 -12.40
N THR A 210 -11.16 3.57 -12.69
CA THR A 210 -11.21 2.11 -12.56
C THR A 210 -10.65 1.72 -11.19
N ILE A 211 -11.50 1.24 -10.30
CA ILE A 211 -11.13 0.85 -8.95
C ILE A 211 -10.70 -0.61 -8.97
N LEU A 212 -9.44 -0.86 -8.60
CA LEU A 212 -8.82 -2.18 -8.63
C LEU A 212 -8.80 -2.82 -7.24
N ALA A 213 -8.79 -4.17 -7.21
CA ALA A 213 -8.56 -4.93 -5.99
C ALA A 213 -7.09 -4.79 -5.54
N PRO A 214 -6.80 -4.29 -4.33
CA PRO A 214 -5.43 -4.21 -3.83
C PRO A 214 -4.86 -5.57 -3.43
N VAL A 215 -5.72 -6.53 -3.10
CA VAL A 215 -5.37 -7.88 -2.64
C VAL A 215 -6.30 -8.91 -3.29
N SER A 216 -5.84 -10.16 -3.39
CA SER A 216 -6.71 -11.28 -3.75
C SER A 216 -7.53 -11.70 -2.54
N GLY A 217 -8.80 -12.06 -2.75
CA GLY A 217 -9.68 -12.48 -1.66
C GLY A 217 -11.13 -12.57 -2.08
N TYR A 218 -12.01 -12.72 -1.13
CA TYR A 218 -13.44 -12.76 -1.35
C TYR A 218 -14.10 -11.44 -1.00
N VAL A 219 -15.05 -11.01 -1.83
CA VAL A 219 -15.88 -9.83 -1.54
C VAL A 219 -16.80 -10.16 -0.37
N ALA A 220 -16.59 -9.48 0.75
CA ALA A 220 -17.35 -9.70 1.98
C ALA A 220 -18.59 -8.80 2.06
N LYS A 221 -18.47 -7.56 1.60
CA LYS A 221 -19.54 -6.58 1.64
C LYS A 221 -19.40 -5.60 0.49
N ARG A 222 -20.52 -5.30 -0.16
CA ARG A 222 -20.65 -4.25 -1.17
C ARG A 222 -21.60 -3.16 -0.65
N SER A 223 -21.08 -1.96 -0.51
CA SER A 223 -21.85 -0.81 0.02
C SER A 223 -22.32 0.15 -1.08
N VAL A 224 -21.88 -0.06 -2.33
CA VAL A 224 -22.14 0.82 -3.47
C VAL A 224 -23.14 0.19 -4.45
N GLN A 225 -23.90 1.04 -5.14
CA GLN A 225 -24.86 0.66 -6.19
C GLN A 225 -24.55 1.40 -7.48
N ILE A 226 -25.03 0.86 -8.62
CA ILE A 226 -24.95 1.54 -9.93
C ILE A 226 -25.70 2.88 -9.84
N GLY A 227 -25.11 3.95 -10.38
CA GLY A 227 -25.64 5.31 -10.31
C GLY A 227 -25.31 6.05 -9.00
N ALA A 228 -24.77 5.38 -7.99
CA ALA A 228 -24.33 6.05 -6.77
C ALA A 228 -23.13 6.95 -7.06
N ARG A 229 -23.06 8.10 -6.35
CA ARG A 229 -21.91 8.99 -6.43
C ARG A 229 -20.85 8.56 -5.41
N ALA A 230 -19.68 8.16 -5.91
CA ALA A 230 -18.50 7.90 -5.10
C ALA A 230 -17.71 9.21 -4.88
N THR A 231 -17.18 9.38 -3.66
CA THR A 231 -16.27 10.49 -3.31
C THR A 231 -15.02 9.92 -2.65
N PRO A 232 -13.88 10.62 -2.66
CA PRO A 232 -12.66 10.15 -2.00
C PRO A 232 -12.90 9.77 -0.54
N GLY A 233 -12.44 8.56 -0.15
CA GLY A 233 -12.64 8.00 1.18
C GLY A 233 -13.97 7.25 1.38
N THR A 234 -14.93 7.33 0.47
CA THR A 234 -16.17 6.53 0.55
C THR A 234 -15.84 5.05 0.40
N SER A 235 -16.22 4.23 1.40
CA SER A 235 -16.08 2.77 1.32
C SER A 235 -17.09 2.21 0.31
N LEU A 236 -16.59 1.53 -0.70
CA LEU A 236 -17.40 0.97 -1.79
C LEU A 236 -17.61 -0.53 -1.63
N MET A 237 -16.57 -1.23 -1.16
CA MET A 237 -16.54 -2.67 -1.06
C MET A 237 -15.51 -3.10 -0.01
N SER A 238 -15.65 -4.30 0.54
CA SER A 238 -14.65 -4.89 1.45
C SER A 238 -14.23 -6.26 0.94
N ILE A 239 -12.93 -6.54 0.95
CA ILE A 239 -12.33 -7.81 0.54
C ILE A 239 -11.65 -8.47 1.72
N VAL A 240 -11.81 -9.80 1.84
CA VAL A 240 -11.17 -10.63 2.86
C VAL A 240 -10.24 -11.63 2.17
N PRO A 241 -8.92 -11.53 2.38
CA PRO A 241 -7.97 -12.58 1.99
C PRO A 241 -8.11 -13.78 2.92
N LEU A 242 -8.60 -14.92 2.40
CA LEU A 242 -8.83 -16.12 3.22
C LEU A 242 -7.56 -16.94 3.49
N ASP A 243 -6.46 -16.62 2.89
CA ASP A 243 -5.15 -17.24 3.10
C ASP A 243 -4.36 -16.65 4.29
N GLN A 244 -4.89 -15.59 4.91
CA GLN A 244 -4.25 -14.82 5.99
C GLN A 244 -5.14 -14.73 7.23
N LEU A 245 -5.90 -15.80 7.49
CA LEU A 245 -6.76 -15.87 8.66
C LEU A 245 -5.97 -16.33 9.90
N TRP A 246 -6.45 -15.90 11.06
CA TRP A 246 -5.97 -16.33 12.37
C TRP A 246 -7.16 -16.65 13.26
N VAL A 247 -6.90 -17.14 14.46
CA VAL A 247 -7.91 -17.30 15.50
C VAL A 247 -7.53 -16.43 16.69
N ASP A 248 -8.49 -15.64 17.16
CA ASP A 248 -8.39 -14.90 18.41
C ASP A 248 -9.09 -15.73 19.49
N ALA A 249 -8.31 -16.46 20.30
CA ALA A 249 -8.75 -17.35 21.34
C ALA A 249 -8.75 -16.63 22.70
N ASN A 250 -9.90 -16.52 23.34
CA ASN A 250 -10.09 -15.76 24.58
C ASN A 250 -9.90 -16.68 25.78
N PHE A 251 -8.70 -16.75 26.33
CA PHE A 251 -8.39 -17.51 27.56
C PHE A 251 -8.70 -16.69 28.80
N LYS A 252 -9.14 -17.38 29.89
CA LYS A 252 -9.29 -16.73 31.20
C LYS A 252 -7.93 -16.36 31.78
N GLU A 253 -7.89 -15.31 32.59
CA GLU A 253 -6.66 -14.84 33.25
C GLU A 253 -5.88 -15.95 33.96
N SER A 254 -6.60 -16.89 34.59
CA SER A 254 -6.00 -18.04 35.28
C SER A 254 -5.32 -19.05 34.36
N GLU A 255 -5.74 -19.14 33.09
CA GLU A 255 -5.25 -20.08 32.08
C GLU A 255 -4.01 -19.55 31.36
N LEU A 256 -3.73 -18.24 31.43
CA LEU A 256 -2.62 -17.58 30.74
C LEU A 256 -1.24 -17.86 31.33
N LYS A 257 -1.16 -18.37 32.57
CA LYS A 257 0.09 -18.55 33.32
C LYS A 257 1.18 -19.28 32.51
N ASN A 258 0.80 -20.29 31.74
CA ASN A 258 1.72 -21.14 30.99
C ASN A 258 1.70 -20.92 29.47
N ILE A 259 0.85 -20.02 28.96
CA ILE A 259 0.79 -19.72 27.53
C ILE A 259 1.99 -18.83 27.14
N ARG A 260 2.69 -19.25 26.08
CA ARG A 260 3.87 -18.56 25.53
C ARG A 260 3.79 -18.45 24.02
N VAL A 261 4.43 -17.43 23.48
CA VAL A 261 4.58 -17.24 22.02
C VAL A 261 5.39 -18.39 21.44
N GLY A 262 4.94 -18.91 20.30
CA GLY A 262 5.55 -20.02 19.58
C GLY A 262 5.00 -21.41 19.94
N GLN A 263 4.18 -21.54 21.00
CA GLN A 263 3.56 -22.82 21.35
C GLN A 263 2.63 -23.32 20.23
N PRO A 264 2.62 -24.63 19.97
CA PRO A 264 1.68 -25.23 19.02
C PRO A 264 0.25 -25.19 19.56
N ALA A 265 -0.67 -24.96 18.68
CA ALA A 265 -2.10 -24.96 18.97
C ALA A 265 -2.85 -25.78 17.93
N LYS A 266 -3.92 -26.43 18.37
CA LYS A 266 -4.89 -27.13 17.55
C LYS A 266 -6.18 -26.34 17.59
N VAL A 267 -6.82 -26.20 16.44
CA VAL A 267 -8.05 -25.44 16.27
C VAL A 267 -9.08 -26.31 15.57
N GLU A 268 -10.23 -26.47 16.18
CA GLU A 268 -11.38 -27.13 15.59
C GLU A 268 -12.44 -26.06 15.28
N ALA A 269 -12.87 -25.98 14.03
CA ALA A 269 -13.93 -25.06 13.63
C ALA A 269 -15.29 -25.79 13.68
N ASP A 270 -16.27 -25.18 14.33
CA ASP A 270 -17.61 -25.76 14.48
C ASP A 270 -18.25 -26.11 13.14
N MET A 271 -17.92 -25.35 12.09
CA MET A 271 -18.39 -25.57 10.72
C MET A 271 -18.00 -26.95 10.17
N TYR A 272 -16.81 -27.46 10.53
CA TYR A 272 -16.29 -28.75 10.05
C TYR A 272 -16.39 -29.85 11.12
N GLY A 273 -16.67 -29.48 12.37
CA GLY A 273 -16.66 -30.39 13.51
C GLY A 273 -15.27 -30.98 13.79
N SER A 274 -15.19 -31.98 14.67
CA SER A 274 -13.92 -32.61 15.09
C SER A 274 -13.20 -33.43 14.01
N LYS A 275 -13.74 -33.51 12.79
CA LYS A 275 -13.12 -34.27 11.69
C LYS A 275 -11.99 -33.49 11.00
N VAL A 276 -11.99 -32.16 11.10
CA VAL A 276 -11.00 -31.30 10.50
C VAL A 276 -10.33 -30.50 11.61
N GLU A 277 -9.06 -30.79 11.81
CA GLU A 277 -8.21 -30.12 12.79
C GLU A 277 -7.24 -29.20 12.06
N PHE A 278 -7.20 -27.93 12.45
CA PHE A 278 -6.25 -26.97 11.94
C PHE A 278 -5.08 -26.84 12.91
N HIS A 279 -3.88 -26.82 12.36
CA HIS A 279 -2.67 -26.59 13.13
C HIS A 279 -2.28 -25.12 13.09
N GLY A 280 -1.90 -24.61 14.26
CA GLY A 280 -1.49 -23.22 14.40
C GLY A 280 -0.39 -23.03 15.42
N ARG A 281 0.03 -21.77 15.56
CA ARG A 281 1.01 -21.37 16.58
C ARG A 281 0.55 -20.08 17.26
N VAL A 282 0.81 -19.99 18.56
CA VAL A 282 0.61 -18.76 19.31
C VAL A 282 1.59 -17.70 18.78
N VAL A 283 1.05 -16.61 18.23
CA VAL A 283 1.83 -15.46 17.68
C VAL A 283 2.03 -14.39 18.73
N GLY A 284 1.05 -14.20 19.61
CA GLY A 284 1.11 -13.19 20.63
C GLY A 284 -0.14 -13.16 21.50
N LEU A 285 -0.01 -12.50 22.63
CA LEU A 285 -1.10 -12.20 23.54
C LEU A 285 -1.48 -10.72 23.33
N SER A 286 -2.78 -10.42 23.36
CA SER A 286 -3.26 -9.03 23.25
C SER A 286 -2.72 -8.18 24.41
N ALA A 287 -2.51 -6.87 24.14
CA ALA A 287 -2.04 -5.94 25.15
C ALA A 287 -3.08 -5.61 26.25
N GLY A 288 -4.33 -6.05 26.07
CA GLY A 288 -5.40 -5.80 27.03
C GLY A 288 -6.60 -6.73 26.82
N THR A 289 -7.47 -6.80 27.84
CA THR A 289 -8.69 -7.58 27.80
C THR A 289 -9.73 -6.92 26.88
N GLY A 290 -10.69 -7.70 26.38
CA GLY A 290 -11.78 -7.15 25.55
C GLY A 290 -12.58 -6.03 26.23
N SER A 291 -12.73 -6.08 27.55
CA SER A 291 -13.40 -5.02 28.33
C SER A 291 -12.60 -3.72 28.38
N ALA A 292 -11.25 -3.78 28.35
CA ALA A 292 -10.40 -2.59 28.36
C ALA A 292 -10.47 -1.80 27.05
N PHE A 293 -10.74 -2.46 25.93
CA PHE A 293 -10.87 -1.86 24.60
C PHE A 293 -12.32 -1.64 24.15
N SER A 294 -13.30 -1.92 25.03
CA SER A 294 -14.71 -1.66 24.74
C SER A 294 -15.00 -0.17 24.70
N LEU A 295 -15.85 0.26 23.77
CA LEU A 295 -16.38 1.66 23.69
C LEU A 295 -17.06 2.12 24.98
N LEU A 296 -17.65 1.18 25.74
CA LEU A 296 -18.29 1.40 27.04
C LEU A 296 -17.74 0.36 28.03
N PRO A 297 -16.59 0.62 28.68
CA PRO A 297 -16.07 -0.27 29.70
C PRO A 297 -17.07 -0.40 30.85
N ALA A 298 -17.35 -1.63 31.28
CA ALA A 298 -18.20 -1.86 32.45
C ALA A 298 -17.52 -1.29 33.70
N GLN A 299 -18.07 -0.20 34.24
CA GLN A 299 -17.62 0.40 35.48
C GLN A 299 -18.55 -0.01 36.62
N ASN A 300 -18.06 -0.76 37.60
CA ASN A 300 -18.75 -1.04 38.86
C ASN A 300 -18.46 0.09 39.84
N ALA A 301 -18.89 1.33 39.53
CA ALA A 301 -18.61 2.53 40.34
C ALA A 301 -19.56 2.70 41.53
N SER A 302 -20.68 1.98 41.58
CA SER A 302 -21.68 2.07 42.64
C SER A 302 -22.20 0.68 42.98
N GLY A 303 -21.84 0.12 44.13
CA GLY A 303 -22.36 -1.16 44.62
C GLY A 303 -21.26 -2.09 45.18
N ASN A 304 -21.62 -3.31 45.57
CA ASN A 304 -20.69 -4.31 46.05
C ASN A 304 -19.69 -4.68 44.93
N TRP A 305 -18.40 -4.59 45.21
CA TRP A 305 -17.37 -5.02 44.32
C TRP A 305 -17.45 -6.54 44.09
N ILE A 306 -17.56 -6.98 42.83
CA ILE A 306 -17.55 -8.37 42.42
C ILE A 306 -16.34 -8.58 41.49
N LYS A 307 -15.47 -9.53 41.82
CA LYS A 307 -14.36 -9.92 40.93
C LYS A 307 -14.93 -10.65 39.72
N VAL A 308 -14.89 -10.01 38.55
CA VAL A 308 -15.24 -10.62 37.28
C VAL A 308 -13.97 -11.17 36.62
N VAL A 309 -13.97 -12.46 36.29
CA VAL A 309 -12.86 -13.10 35.59
C VAL A 309 -12.74 -12.49 34.20
N GLN A 310 -11.59 -11.88 33.91
CA GLN A 310 -11.32 -11.30 32.60
C GLN A 310 -10.80 -12.37 31.64
N ARG A 311 -11.04 -12.14 30.33
CA ARG A 311 -10.48 -12.95 29.26
C ARG A 311 -9.53 -12.10 28.43
N LEU A 312 -8.40 -12.70 28.02
CA LEU A 312 -7.40 -12.06 27.17
C LEU A 312 -7.33 -12.79 25.83
N PRO A 313 -7.45 -12.07 24.70
CA PRO A 313 -7.26 -12.68 23.39
C PRO A 313 -5.82 -13.13 23.17
N VAL A 314 -5.66 -14.37 22.78
CA VAL A 314 -4.40 -14.98 22.32
C VAL A 314 -4.54 -15.21 20.82
N ARG A 315 -3.64 -14.63 20.04
CA ARG A 315 -3.67 -14.78 18.58
C ARG A 315 -2.91 -16.02 18.14
N ILE A 316 -3.57 -16.83 17.33
CA ILE A 316 -3.06 -18.09 16.79
C ILE A 316 -3.05 -17.98 15.26
N ALA A 317 -1.87 -18.01 14.66
CA ALA A 317 -1.72 -18.10 13.22
C ALA A 317 -1.99 -19.52 12.75
N LEU A 318 -2.80 -19.68 11.71
CA LEU A 318 -3.15 -20.96 11.11
C LEU A 318 -2.22 -21.30 9.93
N ASP A 319 -2.11 -22.59 9.60
CA ASP A 319 -1.36 -23.03 8.42
C ASP A 319 -2.14 -22.66 7.14
N ALA A 320 -1.50 -21.91 6.26
CA ALA A 320 -2.09 -21.45 5.01
C ALA A 320 -2.45 -22.60 4.03
N LYS A 321 -1.83 -23.78 4.16
CA LYS A 321 -2.17 -24.94 3.34
C LYS A 321 -3.51 -25.52 3.75
N GLU A 322 -3.72 -25.70 5.06
CA GLU A 322 -4.98 -26.21 5.61
C GLU A 322 -6.15 -25.26 5.33
N LEU A 323 -5.90 -23.93 5.37
CA LEU A 323 -6.89 -22.92 4.98
C LEU A 323 -7.30 -22.98 3.50
N LYS A 324 -6.42 -23.47 2.62
CA LYS A 324 -6.76 -23.66 1.19
C LYS A 324 -7.59 -24.90 0.97
N GLU A 325 -7.33 -25.98 1.73
CA GLU A 325 -8.07 -27.24 1.64
C GLU A 325 -9.45 -27.11 2.32
N HIS A 326 -9.50 -26.43 3.45
CA HIS A 326 -10.70 -26.21 4.26
C HIS A 326 -10.89 -24.70 4.56
N PRO A 327 -11.46 -23.91 3.62
CA PRO A 327 -11.56 -22.46 3.78
C PRO A 327 -12.45 -22.05 4.95
N LEU A 328 -11.92 -21.28 5.87
CA LEU A 328 -12.67 -20.66 6.97
C LEU A 328 -13.24 -19.30 6.57
N ARG A 329 -14.13 -18.76 7.38
CA ARG A 329 -14.72 -17.43 7.25
C ARG A 329 -14.49 -16.64 8.53
N ILE A 330 -14.33 -15.31 8.41
CA ILE A 330 -14.21 -14.43 9.58
C ILE A 330 -15.48 -14.54 10.43
N GLY A 331 -15.31 -14.59 11.75
CA GLY A 331 -16.39 -14.63 12.72
C GLY A 331 -16.93 -16.04 13.04
N LEU A 332 -16.42 -17.10 12.41
CA LEU A 332 -16.78 -18.47 12.78
C LEU A 332 -16.26 -18.79 14.18
N SER A 333 -17.07 -19.52 14.96
CA SER A 333 -16.69 -20.06 16.26
C SER A 333 -15.74 -21.25 16.12
N THR A 334 -14.80 -21.34 17.04
CA THR A 334 -13.79 -22.39 17.07
C THR A 334 -13.48 -22.82 18.51
N THR A 335 -13.05 -24.06 18.69
CA THR A 335 -12.42 -24.53 19.92
C THR A 335 -10.92 -24.58 19.70
N VAL A 336 -10.18 -24.06 20.65
CA VAL A 336 -8.72 -23.96 20.58
C VAL A 336 -8.08 -24.68 21.77
N SER A 337 -7.14 -25.58 21.46
CA SER A 337 -6.32 -26.29 22.44
C SER A 337 -4.85 -25.91 22.23
N VAL A 338 -4.20 -25.27 23.21
CA VAL A 338 -2.79 -24.89 23.21
C VAL A 338 -1.97 -25.88 24.05
N ASP A 339 -0.92 -26.45 23.49
CA ASP A 339 0.04 -27.27 24.23
C ASP A 339 1.01 -26.38 25.02
N VAL A 340 0.82 -26.35 26.34
CA VAL A 340 1.63 -25.57 27.28
C VAL A 340 2.72 -26.41 27.98
N SER A 341 3.11 -27.53 27.42
CA SER A 341 4.16 -28.41 27.97
C SER A 341 5.53 -27.73 28.02
N LYS A 342 5.78 -26.79 27.09
CA LYS A 342 7.01 -25.95 27.02
C LYS A 342 6.68 -24.51 27.37
N THR A 343 7.29 -24.01 28.45
CA THR A 343 7.03 -22.65 28.98
C THR A 343 8.24 -21.72 28.87
N ASP A 344 9.24 -22.09 28.08
CA ASP A 344 10.50 -21.38 27.86
C ASP A 344 10.39 -20.25 26.81
N GLY A 345 9.27 -20.18 26.09
CA GLY A 345 8.99 -19.13 25.12
C GLY A 345 8.75 -17.74 25.75
N PRO A 346 8.88 -16.65 24.95
CA PRO A 346 8.59 -15.29 25.43
C PRO A 346 7.10 -15.10 25.73
N VAL A 347 6.81 -14.25 26.72
CA VAL A 347 5.44 -13.83 27.06
C VAL A 347 4.94 -12.73 26.12
N LEU A 348 5.84 -11.88 25.66
CA LEU A 348 5.53 -10.79 24.71
C LEU A 348 5.90 -11.20 23.29
N GLY A 349 5.13 -10.71 22.33
CA GLY A 349 5.39 -10.93 20.91
C GLY A 349 6.75 -10.37 20.47
N ALA A 350 7.25 -10.87 19.34
CA ALA A 350 8.49 -10.40 18.76
C ALA A 350 8.43 -8.90 18.40
N ALA A 351 9.59 -8.24 18.36
CA ALA A 351 9.72 -6.89 17.83
C ALA A 351 9.23 -6.83 16.36
N MET A 352 8.87 -5.62 15.91
CA MET A 352 8.42 -5.39 14.55
C MET A 352 9.43 -5.94 13.53
N PRO A 353 8.99 -6.75 12.54
CA PRO A 353 9.88 -7.24 11.50
C PRO A 353 10.41 -6.09 10.65
N GLN A 354 11.64 -6.20 10.15
CA GLN A 354 12.25 -5.18 9.28
C GLN A 354 11.60 -5.13 7.89
N THR A 355 10.95 -6.22 7.46
CA THR A 355 10.20 -6.29 6.21
C THR A 355 8.72 -5.99 6.45
N PRO A 356 8.04 -5.29 5.50
CA PRO A 356 6.61 -5.07 5.61
C PRO A 356 5.83 -6.39 5.70
N VAL A 357 4.90 -6.48 6.65
CA VAL A 357 4.05 -7.66 6.84
C VAL A 357 3.05 -7.82 5.67
N TYR A 358 2.54 -6.69 5.17
CA TYR A 358 1.60 -6.65 4.05
C TYR A 358 2.03 -5.61 3.03
N THR A 359 2.04 -5.99 1.74
CA THR A 359 2.37 -5.11 0.62
C THR A 359 1.39 -5.34 -0.53
N THR A 360 1.15 -4.31 -1.33
CA THR A 360 0.45 -4.45 -2.61
C THR A 360 1.21 -3.72 -3.71
N GLN A 361 1.31 -4.34 -4.87
CA GLN A 361 1.86 -3.73 -6.08
C GLN A 361 0.76 -3.26 -7.04
N ALA A 362 -0.49 -3.62 -6.78
CA ALA A 362 -1.62 -3.31 -7.67
C ALA A 362 -1.84 -1.80 -7.88
N LEU A 363 -1.37 -0.96 -6.95
CA LEU A 363 -1.55 0.50 -6.97
C LEU A 363 -0.28 1.28 -7.34
N THR A 364 0.89 0.64 -7.53
CA THR A 364 2.19 1.31 -7.72
C THR A 364 2.62 1.48 -9.18
N GLN A 365 2.13 0.66 -10.12
CA GLN A 365 2.51 0.70 -11.54
C GLN A 365 2.04 1.94 -12.34
N PRO A 366 0.93 2.62 -12.01
CA PRO A 366 0.40 3.71 -12.84
C PRO A 366 1.35 4.88 -13.04
N LEU A 367 2.21 5.21 -12.07
CA LEU A 367 3.09 6.39 -12.16
C LEU A 367 4.17 6.26 -13.24
N GLN A 368 4.79 5.09 -13.37
CA GLN A 368 5.79 4.84 -14.41
C GLN A 368 5.17 4.86 -15.82
N GLN A 369 3.97 4.30 -15.96
CA GLN A 369 3.23 4.31 -17.22
C GLN A 369 2.82 5.74 -17.62
N ALA A 370 2.35 6.56 -16.66
CA ALA A 370 2.02 7.97 -16.89
C ALA A 370 3.24 8.77 -17.36
N GLY A 371 4.40 8.56 -16.71
CA GLY A 371 5.66 9.18 -17.12
C GLY A 371 6.08 8.81 -18.53
N GLY A 372 6.03 7.52 -18.88
CA GLY A 372 6.34 7.03 -20.21
C GLY A 372 5.40 7.57 -21.29
N ALA A 373 4.09 7.67 -21.02
CA ALA A 373 3.14 8.29 -21.94
C ALA A 373 3.44 9.76 -22.17
N ALA A 374 3.76 10.52 -21.13
CA ALA A 374 4.15 11.94 -21.25
C ALA A 374 5.44 12.10 -22.06
N ASP A 375 6.43 11.23 -21.85
CA ASP A 375 7.69 11.28 -22.60
C ASP A 375 7.49 10.95 -24.08
N ALA A 376 6.56 10.06 -24.42
CA ALA A 376 6.18 9.81 -25.81
C ALA A 376 5.56 11.04 -26.49
N ILE A 377 4.70 11.80 -25.78
CA ILE A 377 4.14 13.05 -26.31
C ILE A 377 5.23 14.09 -26.54
N ILE A 378 6.18 14.23 -25.58
CA ILE A 378 7.32 15.13 -25.71
C ILE A 378 8.15 14.74 -26.95
N ALA A 379 8.50 13.46 -27.08
CA ALA A 379 9.29 12.97 -28.21
C ALA A 379 8.60 13.19 -29.57
N HIS A 380 7.29 13.05 -29.64
CA HIS A 380 6.51 13.29 -30.86
C HIS A 380 6.48 14.78 -31.29
N ASN A 381 6.58 15.71 -30.34
CA ASN A 381 6.53 17.16 -30.60
C ASN A 381 7.92 17.82 -30.66
N LEU A 382 9.03 17.07 -30.39
CA LEU A 382 10.41 17.52 -30.58
C LEU A 382 10.80 17.51 -32.04
#